data_cf174c32928aae5eaa2c71ad8b085b23
#
_entry.id   cf174c32928aae5eaa2c71ad8b085b23
#
_cell.length_a   1.000
_cell.length_b   1.000
_cell.length_c   1.000
_cell.angle_alpha   90.00
_cell.angle_beta   90.00
_cell.angle_gamma   90.00
#
_symmetry.space_group_name_H-M   'P 1'
#
loop_
_entity.id
_entity.type
_entity.pdbx_description
1 polymer ?
#
loop_
_entity_poly.entity_id
_entity_poly.type
_entity_poly.pdbx_seq_one_letter_code
_entity_poly.pdbx_strand_id
1 'polypeptide(L)'
;AASDVYKRQLREMAFGKFEGRAVQELVKDPEFAQWMDPTSRTVPAGAEDRQMFFNRTSSMLMKMFEYMLRTHTEEAACVTHGGVIMNMLSQHALPFRKPEEWMTDPGAGYSVRLDAEMWMRDHLAEAYDVVPHGYLDGME
;
A
#
# COMPACT_ATOMS: atom_id res chain seq x y z
N ALA A 1 -7.37 -7.19 -20.74
CA ALA A 1 -8.20 -8.01 -19.84
C ALA A 1 -7.49 -8.30 -18.52
N ALA A 2 -6.25 -8.77 -18.55
CA ALA A 2 -5.48 -9.01 -17.33
C ALA A 2 -5.24 -7.72 -16.52
N SER A 3 -4.99 -6.62 -17.20
CA SER A 3 -4.75 -5.32 -16.56
C SER A 3 -5.95 -4.82 -15.75
N ASP A 4 -7.16 -5.12 -16.15
CA ASP A 4 -8.37 -4.64 -15.46
C ASP A 4 -8.61 -5.36 -14.14
N VAL A 5 -8.26 -6.64 -14.06
CA VAL A 5 -8.32 -7.41 -12.82
C VAL A 5 -7.29 -6.85 -11.82
N TYR A 6 -6.10 -6.56 -12.27
CA TYR A 6 -5.05 -5.98 -11.43
C TYR A 6 -5.43 -4.58 -10.92
N LYS A 7 -6.04 -3.75 -11.76
CA LYS A 7 -6.51 -2.41 -11.35
C LYS A 7 -7.50 -2.48 -10.19
N ARG A 8 -8.44 -3.43 -10.21
CA ARG A 8 -9.42 -3.60 -9.14
C ARG A 8 -8.77 -4.01 -7.82
N GLN A 9 -7.76 -4.86 -7.88
CA GLN A 9 -7.06 -5.32 -6.67
C GLN A 9 -6.23 -4.21 -6.02
N LEU A 10 -5.80 -3.22 -6.80
CA LEU A 10 -5.01 -2.08 -6.33
C LEU A 10 -5.84 -0.84 -6.00
N ARG A 11 -7.17 -0.95 -5.98
CA ARG A 11 -8.03 0.17 -5.60
C ARG A 11 -7.82 0.55 -4.14
N GLU A 12 -8.09 1.83 -3.83
CA GLU A 12 -8.01 2.31 -2.46
C GLU A 12 -9.02 1.57 -1.56
N MET A 13 -8.77 1.60 -0.25
CA MET A 13 -9.70 1.09 0.74
C MET A 13 -11.06 1.78 0.61
N ALA A 14 -12.14 1.01 0.62
CA ALA A 14 -13.48 1.59 0.63
C ALA A 14 -13.78 2.15 2.02
N PHE A 15 -14.10 3.43 2.10
CA PHE A 15 -14.34 4.15 3.35
C PHE A 15 -15.82 4.16 3.76
N GLY A 16 -16.74 3.74 2.88
CA GLY A 16 -18.16 3.70 3.16
C GLY A 16 -18.72 5.03 3.64
N LYS A 17 -19.34 5.05 4.81
CA LYS A 17 -19.91 6.28 5.39
C LYS A 17 -18.91 7.41 5.61
N PHE A 18 -17.62 7.12 5.59
CA PHE A 18 -16.56 8.12 5.77
C PHE A 18 -16.03 8.69 4.46
N GLU A 19 -16.54 8.25 3.31
CA GLU A 19 -16.11 8.77 2.01
C GLU A 19 -16.30 10.29 1.92
N GLY A 20 -15.31 10.98 1.33
CA GLY A 20 -15.36 12.42 1.10
C GLY A 20 -15.09 13.29 2.31
N ARG A 21 -14.87 12.70 3.49
CA ARG A 21 -14.56 13.46 4.71
C ARG A 21 -13.05 13.67 4.84
N ALA A 22 -12.67 14.83 5.38
CA ALA A 22 -11.26 15.16 5.59
C ALA A 22 -10.64 14.28 6.68
N VAL A 23 -9.38 13.89 6.48
CA VAL A 23 -8.66 13.05 7.46
C VAL A 23 -8.62 13.71 8.83
N GLN A 24 -8.45 15.04 8.88
CA GLN A 24 -8.41 15.79 10.14
C GLN A 24 -9.70 15.65 10.95
N GLU A 25 -10.83 15.46 10.28
CA GLU A 25 -12.12 15.20 10.95
C GLU A 25 -12.26 13.74 11.36
N LEU A 26 -11.82 12.82 10.49
CA LEU A 26 -11.93 11.38 10.71
C LEU A 26 -11.15 10.92 11.93
N VAL A 27 -9.96 11.46 12.17
CA VAL A 27 -9.15 11.06 13.33
C VAL A 27 -9.80 11.41 14.66
N LYS A 28 -10.80 12.29 14.67
CA LYS A 28 -11.57 12.65 15.87
C LYS A 28 -12.82 11.79 16.06
N ASP A 29 -13.19 10.99 15.06
CA ASP A 29 -14.37 10.13 15.12
C ASP A 29 -14.03 8.82 15.82
N PRO A 30 -14.72 8.47 16.93
CA PRO A 30 -14.44 7.23 17.67
C PRO A 30 -14.65 5.96 16.85
N GLU A 31 -15.64 5.93 15.96
CA GLU A 31 -15.87 4.76 15.09
C GLU A 31 -14.75 4.59 14.08
N PHE A 32 -14.23 5.69 13.51
CA PHE A 32 -13.07 5.64 12.65
C PHE A 32 -11.84 5.12 13.39
N ALA A 33 -11.60 5.58 14.61
CA ALA A 33 -10.50 5.12 15.45
C ALA A 33 -10.61 3.61 15.74
N GLN A 34 -11.82 3.12 16.02
CA GLN A 34 -12.05 1.70 16.24
C GLN A 34 -11.78 0.88 14.97
N TRP A 35 -12.20 1.39 13.81
CA TRP A 35 -11.97 0.71 12.53
C TRP A 35 -10.45 0.61 12.22
N MET A 36 -9.68 1.62 12.58
CA MET A 36 -8.23 1.63 12.39
C MET A 36 -7.45 0.84 13.46
N ASP A 37 -8.09 0.48 14.56
CA ASP A 37 -7.45 -0.29 15.63
C ASP A 37 -7.27 -1.76 15.21
N PRO A 38 -6.04 -2.28 15.20
CA PRO A 38 -5.75 -3.68 14.83
C PRO A 38 -6.49 -4.72 15.69
N THR A 39 -6.87 -4.37 16.91
CA THR A 39 -7.54 -5.28 17.84
C THR A 39 -9.05 -5.26 17.70
N SER A 40 -9.60 -4.27 17.01
CA SER A 40 -11.03 -4.11 16.81
C SER A 40 -11.50 -4.86 15.57
N ARG A 41 -12.73 -5.34 15.59
CA ARG A 41 -13.40 -5.94 14.43
C ARG A 41 -14.52 -5.05 13.90
N THR A 42 -14.57 -3.81 14.33
CA THR A 42 -15.57 -2.84 13.87
C THR A 42 -15.35 -2.50 12.40
N VAL A 43 -16.41 -2.62 11.60
CA VAL A 43 -16.41 -2.20 10.19
C VAL A 43 -17.56 -1.21 10.00
N PRO A 44 -17.28 0.06 9.67
CA PRO A 44 -18.32 1.05 9.42
C PRO A 44 -19.19 0.66 8.22
N ALA A 45 -20.41 1.18 8.19
CA ALA A 45 -21.36 0.89 7.11
C ALA A 45 -20.77 1.22 5.74
N GLY A 46 -20.78 0.23 4.84
CA GLY A 46 -20.24 0.36 3.47
C GLY A 46 -18.73 0.40 3.37
N ALA A 47 -18.01 0.35 4.49
CA ALA A 47 -16.55 0.32 4.49
C ALA A 47 -16.01 -1.08 4.26
N GLU A 48 -14.76 -1.15 3.82
CA GLU A 48 -14.05 -2.41 3.65
C GLU A 48 -13.47 -2.88 4.99
N ASP A 49 -13.56 -4.18 5.25
CA ASP A 49 -12.86 -4.77 6.39
C ASP A 49 -11.35 -4.58 6.23
N ARG A 50 -10.69 -4.16 7.30
CA ARG A 50 -9.26 -3.83 7.27
C ARG A 50 -8.40 -5.06 6.91
N GLN A 51 -8.75 -6.22 7.43
CA GLN A 51 -8.01 -7.45 7.13
C GLN A 51 -8.19 -7.87 5.67
N MET A 52 -9.38 -7.70 5.11
CA MET A 52 -9.62 -7.96 3.69
C MET A 52 -8.81 -7.02 2.80
N PHE A 53 -8.73 -5.75 3.16
CA PHE A 53 -7.88 -4.78 2.46
C PHE A 53 -6.41 -5.21 2.48
N PHE A 54 -5.90 -5.58 3.65
CA PHE A 54 -4.53 -6.05 3.80
C PHE A 54 -4.26 -7.28 2.95
N ASN A 55 -5.15 -8.25 2.99
CA ASN A 55 -4.98 -9.50 2.26
C ASN A 55 -4.97 -9.28 0.74
N ARG A 56 -5.89 -8.46 0.21
CA ARG A 56 -5.95 -8.26 -1.24
C ARG A 56 -4.77 -7.46 -1.77
N THR A 57 -4.31 -6.44 -1.06
CA THR A 57 -3.16 -5.62 -1.49
C THR A 57 -1.86 -6.39 -1.38
N SER A 58 -1.66 -7.12 -0.29
CA SER A 58 -0.50 -8.00 -0.11
C SER A 58 -0.45 -9.11 -1.17
N SER A 59 -1.56 -9.76 -1.41
CA SER A 59 -1.69 -10.81 -2.44
C SER A 59 -1.36 -10.25 -3.83
N MET A 60 -1.78 -9.03 -4.13
CA MET A 60 -1.49 -8.40 -5.41
C MET A 60 -0.01 -8.10 -5.58
N LEU A 61 0.65 -7.58 -4.55
CA LEU A 61 2.08 -7.32 -4.59
C LEU A 61 2.86 -8.62 -4.83
N MET A 62 2.48 -9.69 -4.14
CA MET A 62 3.09 -11.00 -4.32
C MET A 62 2.96 -11.50 -5.77
N LYS A 63 1.77 -11.38 -6.36
CA LYS A 63 1.53 -11.77 -7.75
C LYS A 63 2.35 -10.94 -8.73
N MET A 64 2.48 -9.64 -8.50
CA MET A 64 3.27 -8.75 -9.34
C MET A 64 4.76 -9.15 -9.30
N PHE A 65 5.30 -9.37 -8.13
CA PHE A 65 6.71 -9.72 -7.97
C PHE A 65 7.01 -11.13 -8.52
N GLU A 66 6.13 -12.09 -8.28
CA GLU A 66 6.26 -13.43 -8.87
C GLU A 66 6.22 -13.39 -10.40
N TYR A 67 5.33 -12.57 -10.97
CA TYR A 67 5.28 -12.37 -12.41
C TYR A 67 6.60 -11.79 -12.95
N MET A 68 7.14 -10.77 -12.29
CA MET A 68 8.41 -10.16 -12.69
C MET A 68 9.56 -11.17 -12.66
N LEU A 69 9.62 -11.98 -11.60
CA LEU A 69 10.64 -13.02 -11.48
C LEU A 69 10.50 -14.08 -12.55
N ARG A 70 9.29 -14.54 -12.80
CA ARG A 70 9.02 -15.60 -13.79
C ARG A 70 9.30 -15.15 -15.22
N THR A 71 9.00 -13.90 -15.55
CA THR A 71 9.16 -13.35 -16.90
C THR A 71 10.49 -12.63 -17.11
N HIS A 72 11.35 -12.59 -16.08
CA HIS A 72 12.61 -11.84 -16.10
C HIS A 72 12.40 -10.36 -16.45
N THR A 73 11.31 -9.77 -15.95
CA THR A 73 11.04 -8.34 -16.12
C THR A 73 11.95 -7.55 -15.18
N GLU A 74 12.78 -6.67 -15.75
CA GLU A 74 13.78 -5.92 -14.98
C GLU A 74 13.18 -4.71 -14.26
N GLU A 75 12.22 -4.04 -14.88
CA GLU A 75 11.57 -2.86 -14.31
C GLU A 75 10.08 -2.88 -14.57
N ALA A 76 9.31 -2.41 -13.59
CA ALA A 76 7.89 -2.21 -13.72
C ALA A 76 7.46 -1.02 -12.88
N ALA A 77 6.43 -0.31 -13.33
CA ALA A 77 5.82 0.77 -12.57
C ALA A 77 4.41 0.36 -12.15
N CYS A 78 4.08 0.62 -10.90
CA CYS A 78 2.75 0.40 -10.36
C CYS A 78 2.20 1.74 -9.87
N VAL A 79 1.10 2.19 -10.47
CA VAL A 79 0.40 3.40 -10.04
C VAL A 79 -0.83 2.98 -9.26
N THR A 80 -0.91 3.40 -8.02
CA THR A 80 -1.99 3.03 -7.12
C THR A 80 -2.32 4.19 -6.18
N HIS A 81 -2.72 3.92 -4.96
CA HIS A 81 -3.23 4.90 -4.00
C HIS A 81 -2.41 4.89 -2.71
N GLY A 82 -2.45 6.01 -1.97
CA GLY A 82 -1.66 6.19 -0.75
C GLY A 82 -1.86 5.10 0.28
N GLY A 83 -3.09 4.73 0.59
CA GLY A 83 -3.37 3.66 1.56
C GLY A 83 -2.86 2.30 1.12
N VAL A 84 -2.93 2.00 -0.17
CA VAL A 84 -2.39 0.75 -0.74
C VAL A 84 -0.87 0.73 -0.61
N ILE A 85 -0.20 1.83 -0.95
CA ILE A 85 1.26 1.96 -0.83
C ILE A 85 1.69 1.76 0.63
N MET A 86 1.05 2.47 1.55
CA MET A 86 1.34 2.37 2.98
C MET A 86 1.20 0.94 3.49
N ASN A 87 0.14 0.26 3.10
CA ASN A 87 -0.11 -1.11 3.51
C ASN A 87 0.92 -2.09 2.93
N MET A 88 1.15 -2.03 1.63
CA MET A 88 2.09 -2.94 0.98
C MET A 88 3.51 -2.78 1.53
N LEU A 89 3.98 -1.55 1.67
CA LEU A 89 5.34 -1.30 2.13
C LEU A 89 5.52 -1.56 3.62
N SER A 90 4.52 -1.30 4.45
CA SER A 90 4.62 -1.62 5.87
C SER A 90 4.74 -3.13 6.13
N GLN A 91 4.21 -3.96 5.24
CA GLN A 91 4.28 -5.41 5.37
C GLN A 91 5.45 -6.05 4.64
N HIS A 92 5.89 -5.47 3.52
CA HIS A 92 6.81 -6.14 2.59
C HIS A 92 8.09 -5.36 2.29
N ALA A 93 8.30 -4.19 2.88
CA ALA A 93 9.47 -3.39 2.57
C ALA A 93 10.46 -3.30 3.72
N LEU A 94 11.73 -3.21 3.35
CA LEU A 94 12.81 -2.80 4.24
C LEU A 94 13.24 -1.38 3.87
N PRO A 95 13.61 -0.54 4.85
CA PRO A 95 13.64 -0.80 6.29
C PRO A 95 12.24 -0.92 6.88
N PHE A 96 12.10 -1.63 7.99
CA PHE A 96 10.81 -1.76 8.68
C PHE A 96 10.33 -0.41 9.20
N ARG A 97 9.11 -0.03 8.80
CA ARG A 97 8.48 1.22 9.23
C ARG A 97 6.99 0.97 9.49
N LYS A 98 6.40 1.82 10.32
CA LYS A 98 4.95 1.83 10.54
C LYS A 98 4.24 2.32 9.26
N PRO A 99 2.96 1.96 9.03
CA PRO A 99 2.24 2.39 7.83
C PRO A 99 2.29 3.90 7.59
N GLU A 100 2.10 4.71 8.62
CA GLU A 100 2.11 6.18 8.50
C GLU A 100 3.46 6.75 8.05
N GLU A 101 4.55 6.05 8.29
CA GLU A 101 5.89 6.46 7.86
C GLU A 101 6.12 6.22 6.36
N TRP A 102 5.23 5.45 5.72
CA TRP A 102 5.23 5.22 4.27
C TRP A 102 4.27 6.15 3.52
N MET A 103 3.66 7.12 4.21
CA MET A 103 2.74 8.07 3.58
C MET A 103 3.43 8.87 2.48
N THR A 104 2.73 9.08 1.38
CA THR A 104 3.22 9.87 0.25
C THR A 104 2.19 10.91 -0.18
N ASP A 105 2.67 11.99 -0.79
CA ASP A 105 1.79 12.94 -1.48
C ASP A 105 1.29 12.35 -2.81
N PRO A 106 0.16 12.84 -3.34
CA PRO A 106 -0.29 12.45 -4.67
C PRO A 106 0.80 12.66 -5.72
N GLY A 107 1.02 11.66 -6.56
CA GLY A 107 2.07 11.68 -7.59
C GLY A 107 3.45 11.28 -7.10
N ALA A 108 3.60 10.98 -5.83
CA ALA A 108 4.85 10.49 -5.25
C ALA A 108 4.74 9.01 -4.86
N GLY A 109 5.87 8.39 -4.59
CA GLY A 109 5.93 6.99 -4.19
C GLY A 109 7.36 6.56 -3.91
N TYR A 110 7.63 5.28 -4.10
CA TYR A 110 8.90 4.67 -3.75
C TYR A 110 9.43 3.78 -4.87
N SER A 111 10.76 3.78 -4.99
CA SER A 111 11.47 2.78 -5.78
C SER A 111 11.83 1.60 -4.88
N VAL A 112 11.48 0.41 -5.33
CA VAL A 112 11.67 -0.83 -4.57
C VAL A 112 12.51 -1.80 -5.38
N ARG A 113 13.56 -2.34 -4.76
CA ARG A 113 14.41 -3.36 -5.36
C ARG A 113 13.92 -4.74 -4.96
N LEU A 114 13.64 -5.56 -5.98
CA LEU A 114 13.23 -6.94 -5.79
C LEU A 114 14.46 -7.86 -5.94
N ASP A 115 14.87 -8.47 -4.83
CA ASP A 115 15.86 -9.53 -4.82
C ASP A 115 15.13 -10.87 -4.72
N ALA A 116 15.36 -11.76 -5.69
CA ALA A 116 14.63 -13.02 -5.79
C ALA A 116 14.81 -13.89 -4.55
N GLU A 117 16.04 -13.99 -4.04
CA GLU A 117 16.34 -14.83 -2.89
C GLU A 117 15.65 -14.30 -1.62
N MET A 118 15.78 -13.00 -1.36
CA MET A 118 15.12 -12.36 -0.22
C MET A 118 13.60 -12.48 -0.31
N TRP A 119 13.04 -12.26 -1.49
CA TRP A 119 11.60 -12.34 -1.69
C TRP A 119 11.06 -13.76 -1.44
N MET A 120 11.73 -14.76 -2.00
CA MET A 120 11.31 -16.16 -1.83
C MET A 120 11.42 -16.64 -0.39
N ARG A 121 12.40 -16.13 0.36
CA ARG A 121 12.61 -16.51 1.76
C ARG A 121 11.68 -15.76 2.71
N ASP A 122 11.57 -14.43 2.57
CA ASP A 122 10.96 -13.57 3.60
C ASP A 122 9.77 -12.75 3.09
N HIS A 123 9.49 -12.74 1.80
CA HIS A 123 8.53 -11.83 1.14
C HIS A 123 8.81 -10.36 1.48
N LEU A 124 10.08 -9.99 1.45
CA LEU A 124 10.56 -8.64 1.67
C LEU A 124 11.30 -8.12 0.45
N ALA A 125 11.20 -6.81 0.24
CA ALA A 125 11.93 -6.09 -0.80
C ALA A 125 12.49 -4.80 -0.20
N GLU A 126 13.52 -4.23 -0.82
CA GLU A 126 14.19 -3.04 -0.31
C GLU A 126 13.64 -1.79 -0.97
N ALA A 127 13.04 -0.89 -0.19
CA ALA A 127 12.73 0.46 -0.63
C ALA A 127 13.99 1.31 -0.47
N TYR A 128 14.50 1.85 -1.57
CA TYR A 128 15.80 2.51 -1.57
C TYR A 128 15.75 3.97 -1.98
N ASP A 129 14.65 4.45 -2.51
CA ASP A 129 14.52 5.85 -2.95
C ASP A 129 13.04 6.26 -3.00
N VAL A 130 12.80 7.55 -3.11
CA VAL A 130 11.48 8.13 -3.34
C VAL A 130 11.32 8.53 -4.81
N VAL A 131 10.07 8.54 -5.29
CA VAL A 131 9.73 8.92 -6.66
C VAL A 131 8.77 10.10 -6.60
N PRO A 132 8.92 11.16 -7.41
CA PRO A 132 9.99 11.37 -8.37
C PRO A 132 11.34 11.58 -7.69
N HIS A 133 12.40 11.19 -8.40
CA HIS A 133 13.76 11.28 -7.87
C HIS A 133 14.10 12.71 -7.44
N GLY A 134 14.67 12.86 -6.24
CA GLY A 134 14.98 14.19 -5.69
C GLY A 134 13.77 14.91 -5.09
N TYR A 135 12.64 14.25 -4.95
CA TYR A 135 11.40 14.84 -4.43
C TYR A 135 11.57 15.49 -3.05
N LEU A 136 12.28 14.82 -2.14
CA LEU A 136 12.51 15.34 -0.79
C LEU A 136 13.46 16.55 -0.78
N ASP A 137 14.39 16.60 -1.73
CA ASP A 137 15.36 17.70 -1.82
C ASP A 137 14.66 19.02 -2.21
N GLY A 138 13.57 18.96 -2.96
CA GLY A 138 12.78 20.12 -3.35
C GLY A 138 11.91 20.70 -2.24
N MET A 139 11.84 20.04 -1.10
CA MET A 139 11.03 20.47 0.05
C MET A 139 11.82 21.25 1.10
N GLU A 140 13.11 21.41 0.92
CA GLU A 140 13.98 22.18 1.81
C GLU A 140 13.87 23.70 1.59
#